data_725a915cfb827943c2e6baaf98cec568
#
_entry.id   725a915cfb827943c2e6baaf98cec568
#
_cell.length_a   1.000
_cell.length_b   1.000
_cell.length_c   1.000
_cell.angle_alpha   90.00
_cell.angle_beta   90.00
_cell.angle_gamma   90.00
#
_symmetry.space_group_name_H-M   'P 1'
#
loop_
_entity.id
_entity.type
_entity.pdbx_description
1 polymer ?
#
loop_
_entity_poly.entity_id
_entity_poly.type
_entity_poly.pdbx_seq_one_letter_code
_entity_poly.pdbx_strand_id
1 'polypeptide(L)'
;MLKRHLNVQAFFDDYAERSTDALKNPPVEDIDGVVASFAPFFVESSPRGVMGGENGPDFRKAIPQGFAHYREVGGKAMRITAVKVTEIDDANVMATVDWAFDYVRPKDGKAGTVNFTNRYFLNIVNGKPKIFAYITPDEEKAMQEHGLV
;
A
#
# COMPACT_ATOMS: atom_id res chain seq x y z
N MET A 1 2.00 22.57 -9.30
CA MET A 1 0.70 22.01 -8.85
C MET A 1 0.35 20.78 -9.68
N LEU A 2 0.00 20.93 -10.96
CA LEU A 2 -0.40 19.81 -11.80
C LEU A 2 0.71 18.74 -11.95
N LYS A 3 1.95 19.14 -12.18
CA LYS A 3 3.08 18.22 -12.31
C LYS A 3 3.25 17.37 -11.05
N ARG A 4 3.08 17.97 -9.88
CA ARG A 4 3.21 17.29 -8.59
C ARG A 4 2.08 16.27 -8.40
N HIS A 5 0.85 16.64 -8.75
CA HIS A 5 -0.29 15.72 -8.72
C HIS A 5 -0.08 14.54 -9.66
N LEU A 6 0.43 14.79 -10.87
CA LEU A 6 0.76 13.74 -11.84
C LEU A 6 1.87 12.81 -11.33
N ASN A 7 2.89 13.38 -10.66
CA ASN A 7 3.96 12.57 -10.06
C ASN A 7 3.44 11.67 -8.94
N VAL A 8 2.53 12.18 -8.11
CA VAL A 8 1.90 11.39 -7.03
C VAL A 8 1.01 10.29 -7.62
N GLN A 9 0.24 10.61 -8.64
CA GLN A 9 -0.59 9.61 -9.34
C GLN A 9 0.27 8.49 -9.92
N ALA A 10 1.36 8.84 -10.63
CA ALA A 10 2.28 7.87 -11.20
C ALA A 10 2.96 7.00 -10.12
N PHE A 11 3.32 7.60 -8.99
CA PHE A 11 3.88 6.91 -7.84
C PHE A 11 2.93 5.80 -7.36
N PHE A 12 1.65 6.12 -7.20
CA PHE A 12 0.68 5.14 -6.72
C PHE A 12 0.27 4.13 -7.79
N ASP A 13 0.26 4.51 -9.06
CA ASP A 13 0.04 3.57 -10.16
C ASP A 13 1.14 2.49 -10.16
N ASP A 14 2.39 2.88 -9.99
CA ASP A 14 3.52 1.95 -9.86
C ASP A 14 3.42 1.10 -8.59
N TYR A 15 2.98 1.71 -7.48
CA TYR A 15 2.78 1.03 -6.20
C TYR A 15 1.72 -0.07 -6.35
N ALA A 16 0.60 0.23 -7.00
CA ALA A 16 -0.48 -0.72 -7.24
C ALA A 16 -0.04 -1.86 -8.16
N GLU A 17 0.68 -1.56 -9.23
CA GLU A 17 1.21 -2.57 -10.15
C GLU A 17 2.15 -3.52 -9.44
N ARG A 18 3.07 -2.99 -8.64
CA ARG A 18 4.02 -3.78 -7.85
C ARG A 18 3.32 -4.68 -6.85
N SER A 19 2.29 -4.16 -6.18
CA SER A 19 1.49 -4.92 -5.22
C SER A 19 0.72 -6.04 -5.89
N THR A 20 0.17 -5.80 -7.07
CA THR A 20 -0.54 -6.81 -7.86
C THR A 20 0.40 -7.88 -8.39
N ASP A 21 1.60 -7.49 -8.88
CA ASP A 21 2.59 -8.46 -9.37
C ASP A 21 3.01 -9.45 -8.29
N ALA A 22 3.06 -9.02 -7.04
CA ALA A 22 3.40 -9.89 -5.90
C ALA A 22 2.30 -10.91 -5.60
N LEU A 23 1.09 -10.72 -6.12
CA LEU A 23 -0.04 -11.64 -5.94
C LEU A 23 -0.18 -12.65 -7.09
N LYS A 24 0.63 -12.53 -8.13
CA LYS A 24 0.59 -13.43 -9.28
C LYS A 24 1.15 -14.82 -8.96
N ASN A 25 0.90 -15.77 -9.84
CA ASN A 25 1.45 -17.13 -9.75
C ASN A 25 2.21 -17.50 -11.03
N PRO A 26 3.57 -17.57 -11.00
CA PRO A 26 4.42 -17.32 -9.83
C PRO A 26 4.46 -15.82 -9.47
N PRO A 27 4.69 -15.48 -8.18
CA PRO A 27 4.72 -14.08 -7.78
C PRO A 27 5.97 -13.36 -8.30
N VAL A 28 5.81 -12.08 -8.60
CA VAL A 28 6.91 -11.18 -8.92
C VAL A 28 7.00 -10.16 -7.78
N GLU A 29 8.05 -10.25 -6.97
CA GLU A 29 8.24 -9.43 -5.79
C GLU A 29 9.36 -8.41 -6.01
N ASP A 30 8.99 -7.15 -6.26
CA ASP A 30 9.93 -6.05 -6.40
C ASP A 30 10.21 -5.43 -5.03
N ILE A 31 11.06 -6.08 -4.25
CA ILE A 31 11.42 -5.64 -2.89
C ILE A 31 12.11 -4.27 -2.94
N ASP A 32 13.04 -4.07 -3.88
CA ASP A 32 13.76 -2.80 -4.03
C ASP A 32 12.81 -1.64 -4.31
N GLY A 33 11.80 -1.87 -5.16
CA GLY A 33 10.79 -0.87 -5.46
C GLY A 33 9.92 -0.50 -4.26
N VAL A 34 9.57 -1.49 -3.42
CA VAL A 34 8.84 -1.22 -2.17
C VAL A 34 9.70 -0.37 -1.23
N VAL A 35 10.94 -0.78 -0.99
CA VAL A 35 11.88 -0.04 -0.12
C VAL A 35 12.06 1.39 -0.62
N ALA A 36 12.21 1.58 -1.94
CA ALA A 36 12.38 2.89 -2.55
C ALA A 36 11.14 3.79 -2.45
N SER A 37 9.97 3.25 -2.14
CA SER A 37 8.74 4.01 -2.00
C SER A 37 8.61 4.71 -0.64
N PHE A 38 9.44 4.35 0.33
CA PHE A 38 9.38 4.87 1.69
C PHE A 38 10.58 5.75 2.02
N ALA A 39 10.35 6.74 2.88
CA ALA A 39 11.40 7.60 3.42
C ALA A 39 12.37 6.79 4.31
N PRO A 40 13.54 7.33 4.66
CA PRO A 40 14.49 6.64 5.56
C PRO A 40 13.90 6.26 6.91
N PHE A 41 12.90 7.01 7.38
CA PHE A 41 12.10 6.72 8.58
C PHE A 41 10.63 6.90 8.23
N PHE A 42 9.77 6.01 8.68
CA PHE A 42 8.34 6.13 8.42
C PHE A 42 7.53 5.45 9.51
N VAL A 43 6.27 5.84 9.64
CA VAL A 43 5.33 5.30 10.62
C VAL A 43 4.01 4.90 9.97
N GLU A 44 3.39 3.87 10.54
CA GLU A 44 2.04 3.45 10.22
C GLU A 44 1.14 3.68 11.42
N SER A 45 -0.02 4.31 11.21
CA SER A 45 -1.05 4.43 12.22
C SER A 45 -2.27 3.60 11.81
N SER A 46 -2.74 2.77 12.73
CA SER A 46 -3.91 1.91 12.55
C SER A 46 -4.67 1.81 13.85
N PRO A 47 -5.85 1.14 13.91
CA PRO A 47 -6.52 0.89 15.20
C PRO A 47 -5.67 0.18 16.24
N ARG A 48 -4.57 -0.44 15.84
CA ARG A 48 -3.61 -1.10 16.76
C ARG A 48 -2.58 -0.12 17.35
N GLY A 49 -2.59 1.14 16.93
CA GLY A 49 -1.65 2.17 17.36
C GLY A 49 -0.66 2.56 16.27
N VAL A 50 0.41 3.20 16.69
CA VAL A 50 1.44 3.72 15.78
C VAL A 50 2.68 2.83 15.87
N MET A 51 3.11 2.35 14.72
CA MET A 51 4.31 1.53 14.58
C MET A 51 5.17 2.07 13.44
N GLY A 52 6.45 1.76 13.48
CA GLY A 52 7.33 2.16 12.40
C GLY A 52 8.76 2.22 12.85
N GLY A 53 9.58 2.93 12.10
CA GLY A 53 10.98 3.08 12.39
C GLY A 53 11.82 3.26 11.14
N GLU A 54 13.00 2.68 11.16
CA GLU A 54 13.98 2.81 10.10
C GLU A 54 13.59 1.97 8.87
N ASN A 55 13.76 2.55 7.69
CA ASN A 55 13.70 1.84 6.42
C ASN A 55 15.01 1.08 6.24
N GLY A 56 15.11 -0.09 6.85
CA GLY A 56 16.33 -0.86 6.92
C GLY A 56 16.10 -2.36 6.78
N PRO A 57 17.05 -3.18 7.28
CA PRO A 57 17.01 -4.64 7.10
C PRO A 57 15.72 -5.31 7.60
N ASP A 58 15.19 -4.87 8.73
CA ASP A 58 13.99 -5.47 9.32
C ASP A 58 12.76 -5.21 8.45
N PHE A 59 12.62 -3.98 7.93
CA PHE A 59 11.54 -3.65 7.01
C PHE A 59 11.66 -4.48 5.73
N ARG A 60 12.87 -4.53 5.15
CA ARG A 60 13.12 -5.29 3.93
C ARG A 60 12.76 -6.77 4.10
N LYS A 61 13.02 -7.34 5.26
CA LYS A 61 12.70 -8.72 5.60
C LYS A 61 11.19 -8.95 5.75
N ALA A 62 10.47 -7.94 6.25
CA ALA A 62 9.01 -8.03 6.46
C ALA A 62 8.21 -7.98 5.15
N ILE A 63 8.74 -7.37 4.10
CA ILE A 63 8.01 -7.18 2.83
C ILE A 63 7.55 -8.51 2.21
N PRO A 64 8.43 -9.51 1.98
CA PRO A 64 7.97 -10.77 1.40
C PRO A 64 7.00 -11.53 2.30
N GLN A 65 7.11 -11.38 3.61
CA GLN A 65 6.16 -11.97 4.55
C GLN A 65 4.76 -11.39 4.38
N GLY A 66 4.67 -10.07 4.19
CA GLY A 66 3.41 -9.39 3.91
C GLY A 66 2.78 -9.84 2.61
N PHE A 67 3.56 -9.94 1.54
CA PHE A 67 3.09 -10.44 0.25
C PHE A 67 2.59 -11.88 0.35
N ALA A 68 3.33 -12.75 1.05
CA ALA A 68 2.93 -14.14 1.26
C ALA A 68 1.59 -14.22 2.00
N HIS A 69 1.38 -13.39 3.01
CA HIS A 69 0.12 -13.33 3.75
C HIS A 69 -1.06 -12.99 2.82
N TYR A 70 -0.91 -11.98 1.97
CA TYR A 70 -1.97 -11.59 1.03
C TYR A 70 -2.27 -12.67 0.01
N ARG A 71 -1.26 -13.42 -0.45
CA ARG A 71 -1.49 -14.60 -1.30
C ARG A 71 -2.24 -15.70 -0.57
N GLU A 72 -1.88 -15.98 0.68
CA GLU A 72 -2.53 -17.01 1.50
C GLU A 72 -4.02 -16.77 1.70
N VAL A 73 -4.42 -15.52 1.90
CA VAL A 73 -5.83 -15.17 2.07
C VAL A 73 -6.61 -15.12 0.74
N GLY A 74 -5.93 -15.37 -0.38
CA GLY A 74 -6.57 -15.46 -1.69
C GLY A 74 -6.49 -14.19 -2.52
N GLY A 75 -5.63 -13.24 -2.18
CA GLY A 75 -5.47 -11.99 -2.93
C GLY A 75 -5.07 -12.23 -4.38
N LYS A 76 -5.68 -11.47 -5.31
CA LYS A 76 -5.42 -11.55 -6.75
C LYS A 76 -4.95 -10.24 -7.34
N ALA A 77 -5.44 -9.11 -6.85
CA ALA A 77 -5.06 -7.80 -7.33
C ALA A 77 -5.27 -6.73 -6.27
N MET A 78 -4.41 -5.71 -6.30
CA MET A 78 -4.58 -4.46 -5.57
C MET A 78 -4.78 -3.35 -6.57
N ARG A 79 -6.01 -2.83 -6.64
CA ARG A 79 -6.38 -1.78 -7.60
C ARG A 79 -6.65 -0.47 -6.89
N ILE A 80 -6.28 0.62 -7.54
CA ILE A 80 -6.64 1.96 -7.09
C ILE A 80 -7.93 2.36 -7.80
N THR A 81 -8.91 2.83 -7.02
CA THR A 81 -10.16 3.35 -7.58
C THR A 81 -10.19 4.87 -7.57
N ALA A 82 -9.46 5.52 -6.67
CA ALA A 82 -9.33 6.97 -6.65
C ALA A 82 -8.06 7.40 -5.90
N VAL A 83 -7.46 8.49 -6.34
CA VAL A 83 -6.36 9.18 -5.63
C VAL A 83 -6.72 10.65 -5.54
N LYS A 84 -6.77 11.16 -4.32
CA LYS A 84 -6.95 12.60 -4.07
C LYS A 84 -5.70 13.15 -3.42
N VAL A 85 -5.07 14.14 -4.05
CA VAL A 85 -3.88 14.80 -3.53
C VAL A 85 -4.28 16.08 -2.81
N THR A 86 -3.85 16.21 -1.56
CA THR A 86 -4.03 17.40 -0.75
C THR A 86 -2.67 18.05 -0.52
N GLU A 87 -2.51 19.27 -1.00
CA GLU A 87 -1.28 20.06 -0.81
C GLU A 87 -1.12 20.46 0.66
N ILE A 88 0.08 20.28 1.20
CA ILE A 88 0.42 20.73 2.56
C ILE A 88 1.39 21.90 2.47
N ASP A 89 2.54 21.71 1.83
CA ASP A 89 3.54 22.75 1.60
C ASP A 89 4.40 22.38 0.37
N ASP A 90 5.50 23.09 0.17
CA ASP A 90 6.34 22.89 -1.03
C ASP A 90 6.99 21.50 -1.12
N ALA A 91 7.14 20.83 0.02
CA ALA A 91 7.82 19.53 0.09
C ALA A 91 6.88 18.38 0.44
N ASN A 92 5.67 18.66 0.90
CA ASN A 92 4.81 17.62 1.46
C ASN A 92 3.39 17.66 0.90
N VAL A 93 2.84 16.48 0.67
CA VAL A 93 1.44 16.30 0.29
C VAL A 93 0.83 15.14 1.09
N MET A 94 -0.50 15.16 1.18
CA MET A 94 -1.26 13.99 1.63
C MET A 94 -1.99 13.39 0.42
N ALA A 95 -1.89 12.08 0.25
CA ALA A 95 -2.65 11.35 -0.75
C ALA A 95 -3.68 10.47 -0.07
N THR A 96 -4.95 10.70 -0.38
CA THR A 96 -6.04 9.82 0.03
C THR A 96 -6.28 8.85 -1.10
N VAL A 97 -6.01 7.57 -0.85
CA VAL A 97 -6.05 6.53 -1.88
C VAL A 97 -7.14 5.52 -1.54
N ASP A 98 -8.09 5.38 -2.45
CA ASP A 98 -9.13 4.35 -2.37
C ASP A 98 -8.64 3.11 -3.08
N TRP A 99 -8.59 2.02 -2.33
CA TRP A 99 -8.09 0.72 -2.77
C TRP A 99 -9.22 -0.29 -2.93
N ALA A 100 -9.03 -1.20 -3.86
CA ALA A 100 -9.85 -2.40 -4.03
C ALA A 100 -8.94 -3.63 -4.03
N PHE A 101 -9.06 -4.46 -3.01
CA PHE A 101 -8.34 -5.71 -2.89
C PHE A 101 -9.23 -6.85 -3.42
N ASP A 102 -8.92 -7.33 -4.62
CA ASP A 102 -9.64 -8.43 -5.25
C ASP A 102 -9.11 -9.77 -4.75
N TYR A 103 -10.03 -10.67 -4.41
CA TYR A 103 -9.65 -11.97 -3.88
C TYR A 103 -10.55 -13.10 -4.42
N VAL A 104 -10.04 -14.31 -4.30
CA VAL A 104 -10.81 -15.56 -4.44
C VAL A 104 -10.57 -16.34 -3.16
N ARG A 105 -11.62 -16.55 -2.36
CA ARG A 105 -11.46 -17.23 -1.06
C ARG A 105 -10.98 -18.66 -1.23
N PRO A 106 -9.87 -19.06 -0.56
CA PRO A 106 -9.36 -20.42 -0.70
C PRO A 106 -10.35 -21.48 -0.22
N LYS A 107 -11.15 -21.20 0.81
CA LYS A 107 -12.03 -22.18 1.43
C LYS A 107 -13.23 -22.60 0.55
N ASP A 108 -13.72 -21.72 -0.33
CA ASP A 108 -14.93 -21.99 -1.11
C ASP A 108 -14.88 -21.49 -2.55
N GLY A 109 -13.79 -20.84 -2.95
CA GLY A 109 -13.61 -20.32 -4.30
C GLY A 109 -14.46 -19.11 -4.64
N LYS A 110 -15.10 -18.47 -3.68
CA LYS A 110 -15.90 -17.26 -3.94
C LYS A 110 -15.02 -16.05 -4.15
N ALA A 111 -15.26 -15.34 -5.23
CA ALA A 111 -14.59 -14.09 -5.55
C ALA A 111 -15.28 -12.93 -4.85
N GLY A 112 -14.50 -11.90 -4.51
CA GLY A 112 -14.99 -10.68 -3.92
C GLY A 112 -13.95 -9.58 -3.92
N THR A 113 -14.31 -8.45 -3.33
CA THR A 113 -13.44 -7.29 -3.24
C THR A 113 -13.60 -6.62 -1.87
N VAL A 114 -12.47 -6.32 -1.24
CA VAL A 114 -12.43 -5.49 -0.03
C VAL A 114 -12.07 -4.07 -0.46
N ASN A 115 -12.98 -3.12 -0.22
CA ASN A 115 -12.73 -1.71 -0.48
C ASN A 115 -12.27 -1.02 0.80
N PHE A 116 -11.20 -0.24 0.72
CA PHE A 116 -10.69 0.50 1.87
C PHE A 116 -9.95 1.75 1.41
N THR A 117 -9.74 2.68 2.34
CA THR A 117 -9.06 3.93 2.08
C THR A 117 -7.86 4.07 3.01
N ASN A 118 -6.70 4.31 2.43
CA ASN A 118 -5.49 4.68 3.15
C ASN A 118 -5.15 6.14 2.89
N ARG A 119 -4.56 6.79 3.89
CA ARG A 119 -4.03 8.14 3.73
C ARG A 119 -2.53 8.09 3.91
N TYR A 120 -1.82 8.61 2.89
CA TYR A 120 -0.36 8.60 2.85
C TYR A 120 0.16 10.02 2.93
N PHE A 121 1.19 10.21 3.73
CA PHE A 121 1.91 11.48 3.80
C PHE A 121 3.23 11.29 3.06
N LEU A 122 3.44 12.12 2.05
CA LEU A 122 4.58 12.02 1.14
C LEU A 122 5.46 13.24 1.26
N ASN A 123 6.77 12.99 1.40
CA ASN A 123 7.79 14.01 1.25
C ASN A 123 8.31 13.93 -0.18
N ILE A 124 8.35 15.07 -0.88
CA ILE A 124 8.76 15.12 -2.27
C ILE A 124 10.02 15.96 -2.39
N VAL A 125 11.14 15.28 -2.63
CA VAL A 125 12.44 15.92 -2.82
C VAL A 125 12.94 15.57 -4.22
N ASN A 126 13.30 16.60 -4.99
CA ASN A 126 13.74 16.45 -6.40
C ASN A 126 12.70 15.69 -7.25
N GLY A 127 11.42 15.96 -7.02
CA GLY A 127 10.31 15.36 -7.76
C GLY A 127 10.03 13.90 -7.40
N LYS A 128 10.71 13.35 -6.40
CA LYS A 128 10.56 11.94 -6.00
C LYS A 128 9.76 11.81 -4.70
N PRO A 129 8.50 11.31 -4.77
CA PRO A 129 7.71 11.08 -3.58
C PRO A 129 8.26 9.92 -2.73
N LYS A 130 8.23 10.11 -1.42
CA LYS A 130 8.57 9.07 -0.44
C LYS A 130 7.54 9.11 0.68
N ILE A 131 6.99 7.94 1.03
CA ILE A 131 6.03 7.83 2.14
C ILE A 131 6.79 7.92 3.46
N PHE A 132 6.42 8.88 4.32
CA PHE A 132 6.99 8.99 5.66
C PHE A 132 5.98 8.66 6.76
N ALA A 133 4.67 8.64 6.46
CA ALA A 133 3.62 8.21 7.37
C ALA A 133 2.41 7.76 6.58
N TYR A 134 1.65 6.81 7.12
CA TYR A 134 0.38 6.45 6.52
C TYR A 134 -0.61 5.95 7.58
N ILE A 135 -1.88 6.13 7.28
CA ILE A 135 -2.99 5.76 8.15
C ILE A 135 -3.82 4.73 7.43
N THR A 136 -4.03 3.58 8.09
CA THR A 136 -4.81 2.48 7.55
C THR A 136 -6.01 2.16 8.45
N PRO A 137 -7.10 1.60 7.90
CA PRO A 137 -8.20 1.08 8.70
C PRO A 137 -7.83 -0.27 9.35
N ASP A 138 -8.79 -0.89 10.03
CA ASP A 138 -8.65 -2.22 10.61
C ASP A 138 -8.72 -3.28 9.51
N GLU A 139 -7.57 -3.61 8.93
CA GLU A 139 -7.43 -4.57 7.85
C GLU A 139 -7.88 -5.98 8.27
N GLU A 140 -7.50 -6.41 9.47
CA GLU A 140 -7.84 -7.74 9.96
C GLU A 140 -9.35 -7.91 10.13
N LYS A 141 -10.01 -6.89 10.67
CA LYS A 141 -11.47 -6.88 10.79
C LYS A 141 -12.14 -6.99 9.43
N ALA A 142 -11.66 -6.23 8.44
CA ALA A 142 -12.17 -6.29 7.08
C ALA A 142 -12.00 -7.68 6.47
N MET A 143 -10.84 -8.29 6.66
CA MET A 143 -10.59 -9.66 6.19
C MET A 143 -11.49 -10.68 6.85
N GLN A 144 -11.75 -10.56 8.17
CA GLN A 144 -12.68 -11.42 8.90
C GLN A 144 -14.10 -11.27 8.36
N GLU A 145 -14.55 -10.04 8.12
CA GLU A 145 -15.91 -9.77 7.60
C GLU A 145 -16.11 -10.38 6.20
N HIS A 146 -15.06 -10.49 5.41
CA HIS A 146 -15.07 -11.11 4.09
C HIS A 146 -14.77 -12.62 4.12
N GLY A 147 -14.54 -13.18 5.30
CA GLY A 147 -14.28 -14.60 5.45
C GLY A 147 -12.90 -15.05 4.96
N LEU A 148 -11.92 -14.15 4.93
CA LEU A 148 -10.56 -14.45 4.46
C LEU A 148 -9.64 -14.98 5.58
N VAL A 149 -9.99 -14.70 6.82
CA VAL A 149 -9.28 -15.19 7.99
C VAL A 149 -10.27 -15.60 9.08
#